data_06f9cba9271dcfd08bff934b8cfc4b92
#
_entry.id   06f9cba9271dcfd08bff934b8cfc4b92
#
_cell.length_a   1.000
_cell.length_b   1.000
_cell.length_c   1.000
_cell.angle_alpha   90.00
_cell.angle_beta   90.00
_cell.angle_gamma   90.00
#
_symmetry.space_group_name_H-M   'P 1'
#
loop_
_entity.id
_entity.type
_entity.pdbx_description
1 polymer ?
#
loop_
_entity_poly.entity_id
_entity_poly.type
_entity_poly.pdbx_seq_one_letter_code
_entity_poly.pdbx_strand_id
1 'polypeptide(L)' 'MKDITKVIGDRINERGMTMTTVARRAGMTPDLLSRTINGTRKLKADELVNLCRVLDLTLEDFEQKEAYA' A
#
# COMPACT_ATOMS: atom_id res chain seq x y z
N MET A 1 -2.52 15.05 0.46
CA MET A 1 -1.92 13.69 0.30
C MET A 1 -3.04 12.67 0.22
N LYS A 2 -2.90 11.71 -0.66
CA LYS A 2 -3.85 10.60 -0.74
C LYS A 2 -3.74 9.71 0.49
N ASP A 3 -4.83 9.01 0.81
CA ASP A 3 -4.81 7.99 1.85
C ASP A 3 -3.84 6.88 1.43
N ILE A 4 -2.81 6.69 2.22
CA ILE A 4 -1.73 5.73 1.92
C ILE A 4 -2.26 4.31 1.78
N THR A 5 -3.14 3.90 2.68
CA THR A 5 -3.68 2.54 2.65
C THR A 5 -4.56 2.30 1.44
N LYS A 6 -5.29 3.31 1.01
CA LYS A 6 -6.10 3.22 -0.20
C LYS A 6 -5.23 3.09 -1.45
N VAL A 7 -4.15 3.85 -1.52
CA VAL A 7 -3.21 3.75 -2.66
C VAL A 7 -2.62 2.34 -2.74
N ILE A 8 -2.24 1.78 -1.61
CA ILE A 8 -1.68 0.42 -1.55
C ILE A 8 -2.72 -0.59 -2.03
N GLY A 9 -3.93 -0.51 -1.51
CA GLY A 9 -5.01 -1.43 -1.90
C GLY A 9 -5.34 -1.33 -3.38
N ASP A 10 -5.43 -0.12 -3.91
CA ASP A 10 -5.71 0.09 -5.33
C ASP A 10 -4.60 -0.49 -6.21
N ARG A 11 -3.33 -0.32 -5.82
CA ARG A 11 -2.21 -0.87 -6.60
C ARG A 11 -2.23 -2.39 -6.61
N ILE A 12 -2.57 -3.03 -5.48
CA ILE A 12 -2.71 -4.48 -5.42
C ILE A 12 -3.76 -4.95 -6.42
N ASN A 13 -4.90 -4.28 -6.45
CA ASN A 13 -5.98 -4.60 -7.38
C ASN A 13 -5.57 -4.37 -8.83
N GLU A 14 -4.92 -3.25 -9.12
CA GLU A 14 -4.47 -2.92 -10.48
C GLU A 14 -3.52 -3.98 -11.04
N ARG A 15 -2.67 -4.52 -10.19
CA ARG A 15 -1.70 -5.53 -10.61
C ARG A 15 -2.25 -6.95 -10.57
N GLY A 16 -3.48 -7.13 -10.11
CA GLY A 16 -4.08 -8.45 -9.98
C GLY A 16 -3.36 -9.36 -9.00
N MET A 17 -2.66 -8.79 -8.01
CA MET A 17 -1.95 -9.57 -7.01
C MET A 17 -2.88 -9.95 -5.87
N THR A 18 -2.55 -11.03 -5.17
CA THR A 18 -3.28 -11.43 -3.98
C THR A 18 -2.66 -10.81 -2.74
N MET A 19 -3.47 -10.62 -1.71
CA MET A 19 -2.99 -10.16 -0.40
C MET A 19 -1.88 -11.07 0.14
N THR A 20 -2.04 -12.36 -0.01
CA THR A 20 -1.08 -13.34 0.47
C THR A 20 0.30 -13.14 -0.18
N THR A 21 0.32 -12.97 -1.49
CA THR A 21 1.57 -12.78 -2.22
C THR A 21 2.25 -11.46 -1.83
N VAL A 22 1.48 -10.38 -1.78
CA VAL A 22 2.02 -9.06 -1.42
C VAL A 22 2.55 -9.07 0.01
N ALA A 23 1.78 -9.60 0.94
CA ALA A 23 2.19 -9.67 2.35
C ALA A 23 3.49 -10.46 2.51
N ARG A 24 3.57 -11.63 1.87
CA ARG A 24 4.76 -12.47 1.95
C ARG A 24 6.00 -11.73 1.46
N ARG A 25 5.90 -11.06 0.33
CA ARG A 25 7.02 -10.31 -0.24
C ARG A 25 7.42 -9.10 0.60
N ALA A 26 6.44 -8.52 1.29
CA ALA A 26 6.69 -7.37 2.16
C ALA A 26 7.11 -7.77 3.58
N GLY A 27 7.22 -9.06 3.87
CA GLY A 27 7.59 -9.52 5.20
C GLY A 27 6.48 -9.40 6.24
N MET A 28 5.23 -9.41 5.78
CA MET A 28 4.04 -9.30 6.63
C MET A 28 3.20 -10.57 6.53
N THR A 29 2.28 -10.75 7.48
CA THR A 29 1.25 -11.78 7.34
C THR A 29 0.08 -11.20 6.53
N PRO A 30 -0.68 -12.05 5.81
CA PRO A 30 -1.86 -11.56 5.09
C PRO A 30 -2.87 -10.87 6.01
N ASP A 31 -3.02 -11.36 7.24
CA ASP A 31 -3.93 -10.75 8.20
C ASP A 31 -3.51 -9.33 8.56
N LEU A 32 -2.22 -9.11 8.83
CA LEU A 32 -1.70 -7.79 9.14
C LEU A 32 -1.90 -6.81 7.97
N LEU A 33 -1.64 -7.27 6.75
CA LEU A 33 -1.82 -6.43 5.57
C LEU A 33 -3.29 -6.09 5.38
N SER A 34 -4.19 -7.04 5.53
CA SER A 34 -5.62 -6.82 5.41
C SER A 34 -6.12 -5.79 6.42
N ARG A 35 -5.71 -5.92 7.68
CA ARG A 35 -6.08 -4.96 8.73
C ARG A 35 -5.55 -3.56 8.44
N THR A 36 -4.34 -3.47 7.91
CA THR A 36 -3.73 -2.21 7.55
C THR A 36 -4.55 -1.52 6.46
N ILE A 37 -4.91 -2.24 5.43
CA ILE A 37 -5.70 -1.70 4.31
C ILE A 37 -7.10 -1.31 4.75
N ASN A 38 -7.70 -2.08 5.65
CA ASN A 38 -9.03 -1.78 6.18
C ASN A 38 -9.05 -0.64 7.20
N GLY A 39 -7.89 -0.14 7.59
CA GLY A 39 -7.80 0.98 8.52
C GLY A 39 -7.94 0.60 10.00
N THR A 40 -7.93 -0.70 10.32
CA THR A 40 -8.04 -1.17 11.70
C THR A 40 -6.69 -1.32 12.40
N ARG A 41 -5.63 -1.04 11.69
CA ARG A 41 -4.25 -1.12 12.20
C ARG A 41 -3.43 -0.03 11.56
N LYS A 42 -2.51 0.56 12.32
CA LYS A 42 -1.60 1.57 11.78
C LYS A 42 -0.47 0.92 10.99
N LEU A 43 -0.16 1.50 9.85
CA LEU A 43 0.95 1.07 9.01
C LEU A 43 2.26 1.63 9.61
N LYS A 44 3.22 0.75 9.81
CA LYS A 44 4.54 1.15 10.27
C LYS A 44 5.39 1.62 9.09
N ALA A 45 6.37 2.49 9.37
CA ALA A 45 7.20 3.08 8.34
C ALA A 45 7.99 2.03 7.54
N ASP A 46 8.55 1.04 8.22
CA ASP A 46 9.30 -0.03 7.56
C ASP A 46 8.39 -0.90 6.68
N GLU A 47 7.17 -1.13 7.13
CA GLU A 47 6.18 -1.85 6.34
C GLU A 47 5.82 -1.09 5.07
N LEU A 48 5.66 0.23 5.18
CA LEU A 48 5.38 1.08 4.03
C LEU A 48 6.51 0.99 3.00
N VAL A 49 7.76 1.07 3.44
CA VAL A 49 8.91 0.96 2.55
C VAL A 49 8.90 -0.37 1.82
N ASN A 50 8.66 -1.46 2.54
CA ASN A 50 8.63 -2.80 1.94
C ASN A 50 7.49 -2.94 0.94
N LEU A 51 6.32 -2.41 1.26
CA LEU A 51 5.17 -2.44 0.34
C LEU A 51 5.43 -1.61 -0.92
N CYS A 52 6.09 -0.46 -0.78
CA CYS A 52 6.47 0.35 -1.94
C CYS A 52 7.39 -0.41 -2.87
N ARG A 53 8.34 -1.17 -2.32
CA ARG A 53 9.23 -1.99 -3.14
C ARG A 53 8.49 -3.10 -3.87
N VAL A 54 7.63 -3.80 -3.16
CA VAL A 54 6.86 -4.91 -3.73
C VAL A 54 5.92 -4.44 -4.84
N LEU A 55 5.29 -3.29 -4.63
CA LEU A 55 4.25 -2.76 -5.52
C LEU A 55 4.78 -1.71 -6.49
N ASP A 56 6.08 -1.42 -6.41
CA ASP A 56 6.71 -0.40 -7.26
C ASP A 56 6.03 0.96 -7.13
N LEU A 57 5.75 1.35 -5.88
CA LEU A 57 5.16 2.63 -5.57
C LEU A 57 6.24 3.69 -5.35
N THR A 58 5.97 4.90 -5.77
CA THR A 58 6.85 6.05 -5.57
C THR A 58 6.11 7.11 -4.76
N LEU A 59 6.82 8.15 -4.34
CA LEU A 59 6.19 9.26 -3.64
C LEU A 59 5.09 9.92 -4.46
N GLU A 60 5.26 9.96 -5.78
CA GLU A 60 4.24 10.53 -6.66
C GLU A 60 2.90 9.81 -6.56
N ASP A 61 2.93 8.50 -6.32
CA ASP A 61 1.69 7.72 -6.20
C ASP A 61 0.85 8.15 -5.01
N PHE A 62 1.47 8.75 -4.00
CA PHE A 62 0.80 9.19 -2.78
C PHE A 62 0.42 10.67 -2.82
N GLU A 63 0.88 11.42 -3.80
CA GLU A 63 0.59 12.83 -3.91
C GLU A 63 -0.78 13.05 -4.56
N GLN A 64 -1.54 13.99 -4.02
CA GLN A 64 -2.73 14.47 -4.69
C GLN A 64 -2.31 15.47 -5.74
N LYS A 65 -2.62 15.17 -6.99
CA LYS A 65 -2.43 16.12 -8.06
C LYS A 65 -3.63 17.05 -8.06
N GLU A 66 -3.47 18.19 -7.45
CA GLU A 66 -4.48 19.22 -7.56
C GLU A 66 -4.26 19.95 -8.87
N ALA A 67 -5.36 20.22 -9.53
CA ALA A 67 -5.30 21.02 -10.75
C ALA A 67 -5.12 22.47 -10.33
N TYR A 68 -3.89 22.88 -10.19
CA TYR A 68 -3.62 24.31 -10.03
C TYR A 68 -3.77 24.98 -11.35
N ALA A 69 -4.51 26.01 -11.29
CA ALA A 69 -4.55 26.88 -12.46
C ALA A 69 -3.19 27.56 -12.61
#